data_fb8080cb6e004343ed5e4d7f788f43bc
#
_entry.id   fb8080cb6e004343ed5e4d7f788f43bc
#
_cell.length_a   1.000
_cell.length_b   1.000
_cell.length_c   1.000
_cell.angle_alpha   90.00
_cell.angle_beta   90.00
_cell.angle_gamma   90.00
#
_symmetry.space_group_name_H-M   'P 1'
#
loop_
_entity.id
_entity.type
_entity.pdbx_description
1 polymer ?
#
loop_
_entity_poly.entity_id
_entity_poly.type
_entity_poly.pdbx_seq_one_letter_code
_entity_poly.pdbx_strand_id
1 'polypeptide(L)'
;MKTIELSAAMASAPVQENLKNFAGLDAQNALGLMTPERLAAVAGGLSYTKKVVGDVTDITLPHGIYKIHSEMSNLIGVPPGVRYGALIRIVVDKFYFNIAIDIYQNKIYLSCYTKGNWNPWREL
;
A
#
# COMPACT_ATOMS: atom_id res chain seq x y z
N MET A 1 -12.59 17.24 24.15
CA MET A 1 -11.63 16.45 24.92
C MET A 1 -10.28 17.15 24.96
N LYS A 2 -9.67 17.19 26.09
CA LYS A 2 -8.35 17.83 26.21
C LYS A 2 -7.25 16.86 25.81
N THR A 3 -6.23 17.37 25.12
CA THR A 3 -5.10 16.55 24.64
C THR A 3 -4.38 15.82 25.78
N ILE A 4 -4.24 16.45 26.95
CA ILE A 4 -3.61 15.86 28.15
C ILE A 4 -4.37 14.60 28.61
N GLU A 5 -5.70 14.61 28.59
CA GLU A 5 -6.52 13.46 28.99
C GLU A 5 -6.33 12.29 28.02
N LEU A 6 -6.29 12.56 26.70
CA LEU A 6 -6.04 11.54 25.70
C LEU A 6 -4.63 10.93 25.85
N SER A 7 -3.61 11.76 26.05
CA SER A 7 -2.24 11.29 26.26
C SER A 7 -2.10 10.42 27.51
N ALA A 8 -2.73 10.82 28.62
CA ALA A 8 -2.71 10.03 29.85
C ALA A 8 -3.43 8.68 29.69
N ALA A 9 -4.58 8.66 29.01
CA ALA A 9 -5.31 7.44 28.73
C ALA A 9 -4.50 6.48 27.85
N MET A 10 -3.84 6.98 26.81
CA MET A 10 -3.00 6.18 25.92
C MET A 10 -1.75 5.65 26.62
N ALA A 11 -1.11 6.45 27.47
CA ALA A 11 0.09 6.04 28.21
C ALA A 11 -0.20 4.93 29.23
N SER A 12 -1.40 4.86 29.79
CA SER A 12 -1.82 3.83 30.72
C SER A 12 -2.46 2.62 30.08
N ALA A 13 -2.72 2.64 28.77
CA ALA A 13 -3.33 1.52 28.06
C ALA A 13 -2.38 0.34 27.95
N PRO A 14 -2.86 -0.92 28.07
CA PRO A 14 -2.03 -2.09 27.84
C PRO A 14 -1.52 -2.12 26.42
N VAL A 15 -0.28 -2.59 26.23
CA VAL A 15 0.26 -2.86 24.90
C VAL A 15 -0.43 -4.10 24.32
N GLN A 16 -0.93 -3.97 23.09
CA GLN A 16 -1.59 -5.07 22.38
C GLN A 16 -0.83 -5.39 21.09
N GLU A 17 -0.54 -6.67 20.86
CA GLU A 17 0.15 -7.12 19.65
C GLU A 17 -0.72 -7.02 18.40
N ASN A 18 -2.05 -7.22 18.55
CA ASN A 18 -3.02 -7.17 17.45
C ASN A 18 -4.02 -6.05 17.66
N LEU A 19 -3.55 -4.82 17.53
CA LEU A 19 -4.40 -3.66 17.63
C LEU A 19 -5.28 -3.54 16.39
N LYS A 20 -6.61 -3.66 16.56
CA LYS A 20 -7.57 -3.52 15.46
C LYS A 20 -7.91 -2.06 15.14
N ASN A 21 -7.93 -1.22 16.16
CA ASN A 21 -8.30 0.18 16.02
C ASN A 21 -7.27 1.08 16.69
N PHE A 22 -7.12 2.26 16.12
CA PHE A 22 -6.27 3.32 16.63
C PHE A 22 -7.13 4.45 17.16
N ALA A 23 -6.87 4.91 18.39
CA ALA A 23 -7.53 6.10 18.92
C ALA A 23 -6.86 7.36 18.40
N GLY A 24 -7.65 8.32 17.94
CA GLY A 24 -7.13 9.58 17.40
C GLY A 24 -8.18 10.68 17.43
N LEU A 25 -7.80 11.86 16.98
CA LEU A 25 -8.70 12.99 16.78
C LEU A 25 -8.99 13.16 15.30
N ASP A 26 -10.24 13.45 14.95
CA ASP A 26 -10.62 13.80 13.59
C ASP A 26 -10.30 15.27 13.28
N ALA A 27 -10.66 15.76 12.09
CA ALA A 27 -10.44 17.13 11.67
C ALA A 27 -11.17 18.17 12.52
N GLN A 28 -12.20 17.77 13.26
CA GLN A 28 -12.99 18.60 14.17
C GLN A 28 -12.51 18.46 15.63
N ASN A 29 -11.39 17.81 15.88
CA ASN A 29 -10.85 17.49 17.20
C ASN A 29 -11.75 16.58 18.06
N ALA A 30 -12.63 15.80 17.43
CA ALA A 30 -13.40 14.76 18.10
C ALA A 30 -12.58 13.45 18.20
N LEU A 31 -12.71 12.75 19.35
CA LEU A 31 -12.08 11.45 19.50
C LEU A 31 -12.72 10.43 18.56
N GLY A 32 -11.93 9.83 17.72
CA GLY A 32 -12.35 8.78 16.80
C GLY A 32 -11.51 7.52 16.93
N LEU A 33 -12.01 6.44 16.34
CA LEU A 33 -11.27 5.19 16.19
C LEU A 33 -10.95 4.98 14.71
N MET A 34 -9.75 4.48 14.44
CA MET A 34 -9.25 4.27 13.09
C MET A 34 -8.60 2.91 13.01
N THR A 35 -8.90 2.14 11.94
CA THR A 35 -8.18 0.89 11.70
C THR A 35 -6.73 1.17 11.30
N PRO A 36 -5.80 0.22 11.52
CA PRO A 36 -4.43 0.38 11.06
C PRO A 36 -4.32 0.64 9.56
N GLU A 37 -5.16 0.01 8.75
CA GLU A 37 -5.19 0.20 7.30
C GLU A 37 -5.57 1.63 6.93
N ARG A 38 -6.57 2.19 7.59
CA ARG A 38 -7.00 3.57 7.34
C ARG A 38 -5.95 4.57 7.82
N LEU A 39 -5.31 4.31 8.95
CA LEU A 39 -4.21 5.14 9.44
C LEU A 39 -3.07 5.17 8.42
N ALA A 40 -2.67 4.01 7.89
CA ALA A 40 -1.64 3.93 6.86
C ALA A 40 -2.03 4.70 5.59
N ALA A 41 -3.29 4.60 5.17
CA ALA A 41 -3.80 5.33 4.01
C ALA A 41 -3.78 6.85 4.22
N VAL A 42 -4.21 7.31 5.40
CA VAL A 42 -4.23 8.74 5.75
C VAL A 42 -2.82 9.30 5.90
N ALA A 43 -1.90 8.50 6.47
CA ALA A 43 -0.50 8.89 6.62
C ALA A 43 0.28 8.87 5.31
N GLY A 44 -0.32 8.34 4.21
CA GLY A 44 0.34 8.21 2.92
C GLY A 44 1.45 7.17 2.88
N GLY A 45 1.53 6.32 3.89
CA GLY A 45 2.57 5.29 3.98
C GLY A 45 2.35 4.11 3.04
N LEU A 46 3.43 3.58 2.48
CA LEU A 46 3.41 2.30 1.79
C LEU A 46 3.39 1.18 2.83
N SER A 47 2.41 0.30 2.73
CA SER A 47 2.32 -0.87 3.60
C SER A 47 2.08 -2.15 2.80
N TYR A 48 2.50 -3.27 3.36
CA TYR A 48 2.19 -4.56 2.78
C TYR A 48 0.71 -4.87 2.96
N THR A 49 -0.01 -4.95 1.85
CA THR A 49 -1.46 -5.13 1.84
C THR A 49 -1.91 -6.56 2.18
N LYS A 50 -0.99 -7.53 2.20
CA LYS A 50 -1.25 -8.98 2.31
C LYS A 50 -2.07 -9.54 1.15
N LYS A 51 -2.21 -8.78 0.07
CA LYS A 51 -2.97 -9.19 -1.12
C LYS A 51 -2.04 -9.64 -2.23
N VAL A 52 -2.50 -10.61 -3.00
CA VAL A 52 -1.89 -10.99 -4.27
C VAL A 52 -2.46 -10.09 -5.35
N VAL A 53 -1.60 -9.47 -6.14
CA VAL A 53 -2.06 -8.61 -7.23
C VAL A 53 -2.48 -9.46 -8.43
N GLY A 54 -3.53 -9.02 -9.12
CA GLY A 54 -3.95 -9.60 -10.40
C GLY A 54 -3.55 -8.70 -11.56
N ASP A 55 -4.33 -7.65 -11.80
CA ASP A 55 -4.08 -6.68 -12.87
C ASP A 55 -3.31 -5.48 -12.33
N VAL A 56 -2.04 -5.38 -12.69
CA VAL A 56 -1.18 -4.26 -12.26
C VAL A 56 -1.45 -2.98 -13.07
N THR A 57 -2.23 -3.06 -14.14
CA THR A 57 -2.62 -1.90 -14.94
C THR A 57 -3.87 -1.20 -14.42
N ASP A 58 -4.55 -1.80 -13.47
CA ASP A 58 -5.75 -1.23 -12.86
C ASP A 58 -5.39 0.01 -12.05
N ILE A 59 -5.83 1.18 -12.51
CA ILE A 59 -5.54 2.46 -11.86
C ILE A 59 -6.30 2.65 -10.55
N THR A 60 -7.31 1.83 -10.27
CA THR A 60 -8.03 1.86 -9.00
C THR A 60 -7.33 1.09 -7.89
N LEU A 61 -6.27 0.34 -8.22
CA LEU A 61 -5.47 -0.37 -7.24
C LEU A 61 -4.79 0.64 -6.31
N PRO A 62 -5.08 0.61 -4.99
CA PRO A 62 -4.50 1.56 -4.04
C PRO A 62 -2.97 1.46 -3.96
N HIS A 63 -2.32 2.52 -3.49
CA HIS A 63 -0.91 2.43 -3.21
C HIS A 63 -0.63 1.41 -2.10
N GLY A 64 0.52 0.77 -2.16
CA GLY A 64 0.89 -0.28 -1.22
C GLY A 64 1.83 -1.28 -1.85
N ILE A 65 2.17 -2.30 -1.06
CA ILE A 65 3.01 -3.41 -1.49
C ILE A 65 2.13 -4.65 -1.63
N TYR A 66 2.19 -5.27 -2.79
CA TYR A 66 1.40 -6.44 -3.17
C TYR A 66 2.31 -7.63 -3.47
N LYS A 67 1.83 -8.82 -3.20
CA LYS A 67 2.51 -10.05 -3.61
C LYS A 67 2.23 -10.34 -5.09
N ILE A 68 3.26 -10.66 -5.84
CA ILE A 68 3.14 -11.25 -7.17
C ILE A 68 3.28 -12.75 -7.02
N HIS A 69 2.27 -13.51 -7.47
CA HIS A 69 2.28 -14.97 -7.39
C HIS A 69 1.39 -15.56 -8.48
N SER A 70 2.01 -16.04 -9.55
CA SER A 70 1.29 -16.48 -10.76
C SER A 70 0.34 -17.67 -10.54
N GLU A 71 0.60 -18.48 -9.53
CA GLU A 71 -0.27 -19.63 -9.21
C GLU A 71 -1.48 -19.23 -8.36
N MET A 72 -1.46 -18.04 -7.76
CA MET A 72 -2.54 -17.55 -6.88
C MET A 72 -3.43 -16.50 -7.55
N SER A 73 -3.01 -15.96 -8.69
CA SER A 73 -3.79 -14.94 -9.41
C SER A 73 -3.47 -14.95 -10.91
N ASN A 74 -4.43 -14.51 -11.72
CA ASN A 74 -4.19 -14.19 -13.12
C ASN A 74 -3.41 -12.88 -13.20
N LEU A 75 -2.11 -12.95 -13.44
CA LEU A 75 -1.29 -11.77 -13.59
C LEU A 75 -1.52 -11.12 -14.96
N ILE A 76 -1.92 -9.85 -14.92
CA ILE A 76 -2.12 -9.02 -16.12
C ILE A 76 -1.20 -7.80 -16.02
N GLY A 77 -0.48 -7.51 -17.10
CA GLY A 77 0.31 -6.30 -17.22
C GLY A 77 1.63 -6.28 -16.48
N VAL A 78 2.06 -7.37 -15.87
CA VAL A 78 3.40 -7.49 -15.26
C VAL A 78 4.49 -7.55 -16.33
N PRO A 79 5.75 -7.22 -16.00
CA PRO A 79 6.84 -7.38 -16.95
C PRO A 79 6.94 -8.83 -17.44
N PRO A 80 7.32 -9.07 -18.72
CA PRO A 80 7.44 -10.42 -19.25
C PRO A 80 8.36 -11.30 -18.40
N GLY A 81 7.89 -12.50 -18.05
CA GLY A 81 8.66 -13.46 -17.27
C GLY A 81 8.58 -13.30 -15.76
N VAL A 82 8.03 -12.22 -15.25
CA VAL A 82 7.84 -12.02 -13.80
C VAL A 82 6.66 -12.85 -13.33
N ARG A 83 6.91 -13.76 -12.40
CA ARG A 83 5.89 -14.65 -11.85
C ARG A 83 5.79 -14.60 -10.33
N TYR A 84 6.87 -14.27 -9.65
CA TYR A 84 6.94 -14.28 -8.19
C TYR A 84 7.74 -13.08 -7.69
N GLY A 85 7.22 -12.39 -6.71
CA GLY A 85 7.90 -11.26 -6.13
C GLY A 85 6.96 -10.27 -5.49
N ALA A 86 7.24 -8.99 -5.68
CA ALA A 86 6.47 -7.91 -5.13
C ALA A 86 6.16 -6.84 -6.16
N LEU A 87 4.98 -6.25 -6.04
CA LEU A 87 4.60 -5.03 -6.73
C LEU A 87 4.51 -3.90 -5.71
N ILE A 88 5.20 -2.81 -5.97
CA ILE A 88 5.03 -1.58 -5.20
C ILE A 88 4.26 -0.59 -6.07
N ARG A 89 3.05 -0.24 -5.63
CA ARG A 89 2.23 0.79 -6.26
C ARG A 89 2.39 2.10 -5.49
N ILE A 90 2.86 3.12 -6.18
CA ILE A 90 2.94 4.47 -5.65
C ILE A 90 1.95 5.34 -6.40
N VAL A 91 1.11 6.06 -5.67
CA VAL A 91 0.13 6.99 -6.23
C VAL A 91 0.49 8.40 -5.77
N VAL A 92 0.76 9.27 -6.73
CA VAL A 92 1.06 10.68 -6.48
C VAL A 92 0.12 11.50 -7.36
N ASP A 93 -0.92 12.09 -6.76
CA ASP A 93 -1.96 12.83 -7.47
C ASP A 93 -2.59 11.98 -8.59
N LYS A 94 -2.36 12.35 -9.83
CA LYS A 94 -2.85 11.65 -11.03
C LYS A 94 -1.81 10.70 -11.65
N PHE A 95 -0.66 10.55 -11.02
CA PHE A 95 0.41 9.73 -11.51
C PHE A 95 0.49 8.44 -10.72
N TYR A 96 0.65 7.34 -11.43
CA TYR A 96 0.77 6.01 -10.84
C TYR A 96 2.12 5.43 -11.24
N PHE A 97 2.78 4.82 -10.27
CA PHE A 97 4.07 4.18 -10.48
C PHE A 97 3.97 2.74 -10.04
N ASN A 98 4.42 1.84 -10.89
CA ASN A 98 4.56 0.43 -10.56
C ASN A 98 6.02 0.06 -10.55
N ILE A 99 6.47 -0.51 -9.44
CA ILE A 99 7.80 -1.14 -9.33
C ILE A 99 7.56 -2.62 -9.12
N ALA A 100 8.03 -3.46 -10.04
CA ALA A 100 7.93 -4.91 -9.93
C ALA A 100 9.30 -5.48 -9.60
N ILE A 101 9.36 -6.30 -8.56
CA ILE A 101 10.58 -6.96 -8.12
C ILE A 101 10.40 -8.45 -8.35
N ASP A 102 11.27 -9.04 -9.19
CA ASP A 102 11.30 -10.48 -9.44
C ASP A 102 12.33 -11.12 -8.51
N ILE A 103 11.87 -12.02 -7.64
CA ILE A 103 12.74 -12.65 -6.65
C ILE A 103 13.61 -13.77 -7.25
N TYR A 104 13.20 -14.38 -8.36
CA TYR A 104 13.96 -15.46 -8.99
C TYR A 104 15.02 -14.95 -9.94
N GLN A 105 14.71 -13.89 -10.69
CA GLN A 105 15.66 -13.31 -11.64
C GLN A 105 16.51 -12.19 -11.01
N ASN A 106 16.17 -11.80 -9.78
CA ASN A 106 16.83 -10.68 -9.06
C ASN A 106 16.82 -9.38 -9.89
N LYS A 107 15.67 -9.05 -10.44
CA LYS A 107 15.47 -7.89 -11.31
C LYS A 107 14.41 -6.94 -10.76
N ILE A 108 14.56 -5.68 -11.10
CA ILE A 108 13.60 -4.61 -10.75
C ILE A 108 13.16 -3.93 -12.05
N TYR A 109 11.86 -3.71 -12.16
CA TYR A 109 11.23 -3.04 -13.30
C TYR A 109 10.41 -1.86 -12.85
N LEU A 110 10.36 -0.83 -13.69
CA LEU A 110 9.56 0.38 -13.46
C LEU A 110 8.61 0.60 -14.63
N SER A 111 7.36 0.91 -14.32
CA SER A 111 6.38 1.42 -15.28
C SER A 111 5.62 2.57 -14.65
N CYS A 112 5.40 3.64 -15.41
CA CYS A 112 4.68 4.82 -14.98
C CYS A 112 3.43 5.01 -15.83
N TYR A 113 2.35 5.46 -15.19
CA TYR A 113 1.12 5.85 -15.87
C TYR A 113 1.10 7.36 -16.02
N THR A 114 1.11 7.82 -17.26
CA THR A 114 1.08 9.24 -17.59
C THR A 114 0.18 9.48 -18.81
N LYS A 115 -0.54 10.60 -18.84
CA LYS A 115 -1.39 10.98 -19.97
C LYS A 115 -2.38 9.88 -20.42
N GLY A 116 -2.92 9.14 -19.47
CA GLY A 116 -3.94 8.13 -19.75
C GLY A 116 -3.41 6.75 -20.14
N ASN A 117 -2.10 6.54 -20.15
CA ASN A 117 -1.51 5.27 -20.56
C ASN A 117 -0.36 4.83 -19.65
N TRP A 118 -0.18 3.52 -19.53
CA TRP A 118 1.01 2.94 -18.94
C TRP A 118 2.16 2.96 -19.94
N ASN A 119 3.31 3.45 -19.50
CA ASN A 119 4.52 3.34 -20.30
C ASN A 119 5.04 1.90 -20.27
N PRO A 120 5.77 1.44 -21.29
CA PRO A 120 6.38 0.12 -21.26
C PRO A 120 7.28 -0.08 -20.03
N TRP A 121 7.32 -1.32 -19.54
CA TRP A 121 8.21 -1.67 -18.45
C TRP A 121 9.68 -1.44 -18.82
N ARG A 122 10.40 -0.84 -17.91
CA ARG A 122 11.84 -0.65 -18.02
C ARG A 122 12.54 -1.42 -16.92
N GLU A 123 13.48 -2.27 -17.29
CA GLU A 123 14.37 -2.93 -16.34
C GLU A 123 15.40 -1.93 -15.81
N LEU A 124 15.59 -1.94 -14.51
CA LEU A 124 16.54 -1.05 -13.82
C LEU A 124 17.86 -1.73 -13.56
#